data_60c42a673c8ecc9caf50726891b40e21
#
_entry.id   60c42a673c8ecc9caf50726891b40e21
#
_cell.length_a   1.000
_cell.length_b   1.000
_cell.length_c   1.000
_cell.angle_alpha   90.00
_cell.angle_beta   90.00
_cell.angle_gamma   90.00
#
_symmetry.space_group_name_H-M   'P 1'
#
loop_
_entity.id
_entity.type
_entity.pdbx_description
1 polymer ?
#
loop_
_entity_poly.entity_id
_entity_poly.type
_entity_poly.pdbx_seq_one_letter_code
_entity_poly.pdbx_strand_id
1 'polypeptide(L)'
;MRAMRWLMIPVLVGGMGGVALADFKNLQVLPKTMSKDELKAYMKSQAKALGVECDFCHDVPDMASDKNDKKLIARKMMQMTNEVNDKWLKGMKDADKNKVTCATCHQGHELPPTQTGAAPPKK
;
A
#
# COMPACT_ATOMS: atom_id res chain seq x y z
N MET A 1 28.07 -61.50 20.16
CA MET A 1 28.42 -60.23 19.45
C MET A 1 27.19 -59.76 18.70
N ARG A 2 26.50 -58.74 19.20
CA ARG A 2 25.27 -58.18 18.60
C ARG A 2 25.65 -56.98 17.77
N ALA A 3 25.49 -57.06 16.46
CA ALA A 3 25.71 -55.96 15.53
C ALA A 3 24.55 -54.95 15.61
N MET A 4 24.86 -53.73 16.07
CA MET A 4 23.91 -52.64 16.14
C MET A 4 23.80 -51.95 14.78
N ARG A 5 22.68 -52.23 14.08
CA ARG A 5 22.36 -51.59 12.79
C ARG A 5 21.88 -50.16 13.06
N TRP A 6 22.68 -49.19 12.67
CA TRP A 6 22.32 -47.77 12.65
C TRP A 6 21.34 -47.55 11.45
N LEU A 7 20.10 -47.23 11.78
CA LEU A 7 19.13 -46.76 10.80
C LEU A 7 19.42 -45.27 10.52
N MET A 8 19.98 -45.00 9.35
CA MET A 8 20.09 -43.64 8.83
C MET A 8 18.68 -43.17 8.39
N ILE A 9 18.13 -42.24 9.14
CA ILE A 9 16.89 -41.53 8.77
C ILE A 9 17.31 -40.42 7.78
N PRO A 10 16.76 -40.37 6.54
CA PRO A 10 17.03 -39.23 5.65
C PRO A 10 16.30 -38.00 6.19
N VAL A 11 17.06 -36.97 6.54
CA VAL A 11 16.54 -35.64 6.83
C VAL A 11 16.07 -35.04 5.52
N LEU A 12 14.76 -35.01 5.30
CA LEU A 12 14.12 -34.25 4.25
C LEU A 12 14.33 -32.75 4.58
N VAL A 13 15.31 -32.14 3.95
CA VAL A 13 15.48 -30.70 3.91
C VAL A 13 14.31 -30.16 3.06
N GLY A 14 13.24 -29.76 3.75
CA GLY A 14 12.13 -29.06 3.11
C GLY A 14 12.63 -27.74 2.53
N GLY A 15 12.63 -27.63 1.20
CA GLY A 15 12.99 -26.41 0.51
C GLY A 15 12.08 -25.27 0.97
N MET A 16 12.63 -24.29 1.69
CA MET A 16 11.99 -23.00 1.93
C MET A 16 11.85 -22.35 0.56
N GLY A 17 10.65 -22.42 -0.01
CA GLY A 17 10.29 -21.67 -1.20
C GLY A 17 10.46 -20.19 -0.90
N GLY A 18 11.56 -19.61 -1.37
CA GLY A 18 11.79 -18.17 -1.28
C GLY A 18 10.68 -17.45 -2.04
N VAL A 19 9.92 -16.62 -1.35
CA VAL A 19 8.97 -15.70 -1.99
C VAL A 19 9.82 -14.75 -2.84
N ALA A 20 9.73 -14.88 -4.17
CA ALA A 20 10.41 -13.98 -5.08
C ALA A 20 9.83 -12.57 -4.89
N LEU A 21 10.64 -11.66 -4.33
CA LEU A 21 10.27 -10.25 -4.20
C LEU A 21 10.10 -9.66 -5.61
N ALA A 22 9.01 -8.96 -5.83
CA ALA A 22 8.77 -8.31 -7.11
C ALA A 22 9.71 -7.10 -7.25
N ASP A 23 10.45 -7.03 -8.37
CA ASP A 23 11.29 -5.88 -8.69
C ASP A 23 10.42 -4.75 -9.27
N PHE A 24 10.10 -3.77 -8.42
CA PHE A 24 9.34 -2.58 -8.83
C PHE A 24 10.31 -1.43 -9.14
N LYS A 25 10.33 -0.96 -10.37
CA LYS A 25 11.26 0.07 -10.85
C LYS A 25 11.14 1.42 -10.14
N ASN A 26 9.95 1.80 -9.67
CA ASN A 26 9.70 3.15 -9.16
C ASN A 26 8.74 3.18 -7.94
N LEU A 27 8.88 2.20 -7.05
CA LEU A 27 8.13 2.18 -5.80
C LEU A 27 8.87 3.02 -4.74
N GLN A 28 8.28 4.16 -4.33
CA GLN A 28 8.94 5.13 -3.44
C GLN A 28 8.32 5.22 -2.05
N VAL A 29 7.00 5.12 -1.94
CA VAL A 29 6.27 5.30 -0.67
C VAL A 29 5.85 3.97 -0.05
N LEU A 30 5.51 3.01 -0.89
CA LEU A 30 5.07 1.69 -0.45
C LEU A 30 6.25 0.76 -0.21
N PRO A 31 6.12 -0.26 0.67
CA PRO A 31 7.18 -1.22 0.93
C PRO A 31 7.59 -1.99 -0.33
N LYS A 32 8.88 -2.06 -0.60
CA LYS A 32 9.42 -2.83 -1.75
C LYS A 32 9.26 -4.34 -1.61
N THR A 33 8.86 -4.78 -0.41
CA THR A 33 8.58 -6.19 -0.09
C THR A 33 7.19 -6.66 -0.52
N MET A 34 6.34 -5.74 -1.01
CA MET A 34 5.00 -6.09 -1.51
C MET A 34 5.09 -7.04 -2.71
N SER A 35 4.18 -8.00 -2.78
CA SER A 35 3.96 -8.77 -4.00
C SER A 35 3.23 -7.94 -5.06
N LYS A 36 3.26 -8.43 -6.31
CA LYS A 36 2.51 -7.77 -7.41
C LYS A 36 1.01 -7.71 -7.14
N ASP A 37 0.47 -8.77 -6.55
CA ASP A 37 -0.97 -8.86 -6.27
C ASP A 37 -1.38 -7.91 -5.15
N GLU A 38 -0.57 -7.81 -4.09
CA GLU A 38 -0.80 -6.83 -3.01
C GLU A 38 -0.74 -5.39 -3.53
N LEU A 39 0.27 -5.06 -4.36
CA LEU A 39 0.36 -3.74 -4.97
C LEU A 39 -0.84 -3.45 -5.86
N LYS A 40 -1.26 -4.41 -6.68
CA LYS A 40 -2.43 -4.26 -7.55
C LYS A 40 -3.71 -4.07 -6.74
N ALA A 41 -3.91 -4.83 -5.68
CA ALA A 41 -5.04 -4.69 -4.77
C ALA A 41 -5.04 -3.33 -4.07
N TYR A 42 -3.88 -2.89 -3.59
CA TYR A 42 -3.69 -1.58 -2.99
C TYR A 42 -4.05 -0.46 -3.98
N MET A 43 -3.51 -0.47 -5.22
CA MET A 43 -3.81 0.55 -6.23
C MET A 43 -5.29 0.60 -6.59
N LYS A 44 -5.96 -0.56 -6.70
CA LYS A 44 -7.42 -0.62 -6.90
C LYS A 44 -8.19 0.02 -5.74
N SER A 45 -7.74 -0.18 -4.51
CA SER A 45 -8.38 0.46 -3.36
C SER A 45 -8.22 1.99 -3.38
N GLN A 46 -7.08 2.50 -3.85
CA GLN A 46 -6.88 3.94 -4.01
C GLN A 46 -7.77 4.52 -5.11
N ALA A 47 -7.83 3.87 -6.27
CA ALA A 47 -8.70 4.27 -7.37
C ALA A 47 -10.18 4.34 -6.91
N LYS A 48 -10.63 3.31 -6.19
CA LYS A 48 -11.98 3.28 -5.61
C LYS A 48 -12.20 4.41 -4.57
N ALA A 49 -11.20 4.68 -3.73
CA ALA A 49 -11.29 5.73 -2.71
C ALA A 49 -11.46 7.14 -3.31
N LEU A 50 -10.90 7.36 -4.51
CA LEU A 50 -10.97 8.62 -5.24
C LEU A 50 -12.07 8.63 -6.32
N GLY A 51 -12.67 7.49 -6.64
CA GLY A 51 -13.65 7.38 -7.72
C GLY A 51 -13.05 7.59 -9.13
N VAL A 52 -11.80 7.17 -9.33
CA VAL A 52 -11.05 7.35 -10.57
C VAL A 52 -10.52 6.03 -11.12
N GLU A 53 -10.08 6.03 -12.38
CA GLU A 53 -9.43 4.88 -13.02
C GLU A 53 -7.89 4.95 -12.92
N CYS A 54 -7.21 3.89 -13.39
CA CYS A 54 -5.75 3.76 -13.25
C CYS A 54 -4.98 4.85 -14.03
N ASP A 55 -5.47 5.25 -15.19
CA ASP A 55 -4.90 6.25 -16.08
C ASP A 55 -5.00 7.69 -15.54
N PHE A 56 -5.84 7.90 -14.53
CA PHE A 56 -5.89 9.19 -13.83
C PHE A 56 -4.54 9.57 -13.20
N CYS A 57 -3.81 8.59 -12.67
CA CYS A 57 -2.51 8.80 -12.02
C CYS A 57 -1.33 8.21 -12.80
N HIS A 58 -1.57 7.27 -13.70
CA HIS A 58 -0.52 6.53 -14.39
C HIS A 58 -0.53 6.75 -15.89
N ASP A 59 0.66 6.80 -16.50
CA ASP A 59 0.82 6.73 -17.95
C ASP A 59 0.73 5.27 -18.39
N VAL A 60 -0.47 4.81 -18.72
CA VAL A 60 -0.68 3.42 -19.16
C VAL A 60 -0.12 3.26 -20.59
N PRO A 61 0.72 2.24 -20.86
CA PRO A 61 1.06 1.07 -20.02
C PRO A 61 2.25 1.23 -19.09
N ASP A 62 2.97 2.36 -19.09
CA ASP A 62 4.15 2.57 -18.25
C ASP A 62 3.76 3.07 -16.84
N MET A 63 3.34 2.13 -15.98
CA MET A 63 2.95 2.44 -14.60
C MET A 63 4.10 3.00 -13.75
N ALA A 64 5.36 2.85 -14.19
CA ALA A 64 6.53 3.36 -13.47
C ALA A 64 6.83 4.83 -13.79
N SER A 65 6.33 5.36 -14.90
CA SER A 65 6.50 6.76 -15.33
C SER A 65 6.04 7.74 -14.27
N ASP A 66 6.79 8.83 -14.13
CA ASP A 66 6.45 9.97 -13.24
C ASP A 66 6.01 11.21 -14.03
N LYS A 67 5.67 11.07 -15.31
CA LYS A 67 5.22 12.18 -16.16
C LYS A 67 3.88 12.76 -15.72
N ASN A 68 3.04 11.94 -15.08
CA ASN A 68 1.72 12.36 -14.63
C ASN A 68 1.81 13.00 -13.23
N ASP A 69 1.50 14.28 -13.14
CA ASP A 69 1.55 15.05 -11.90
C ASP A 69 0.62 14.50 -10.80
N LYS A 70 -0.50 13.90 -11.19
CA LYS A 70 -1.44 13.26 -10.24
C LYS A 70 -0.78 12.14 -9.45
N LYS A 71 0.15 11.39 -10.07
CA LYS A 71 0.94 10.37 -9.39
C LYS A 71 1.84 10.96 -8.31
N LEU A 72 2.47 12.10 -8.57
CA LEU A 72 3.32 12.79 -7.61
C LEU A 72 2.50 13.35 -6.44
N ILE A 73 1.32 13.90 -6.73
CA ILE A 73 0.36 14.34 -5.70
C ILE A 73 -0.09 13.16 -4.84
N ALA A 74 -0.44 12.03 -5.47
CA ALA A 74 -0.85 10.83 -4.75
C ALA A 74 0.22 10.32 -3.78
N ARG A 75 1.51 10.35 -4.16
CA ARG A 75 2.62 10.01 -3.24
C ARG A 75 2.67 10.92 -2.02
N LYS A 76 2.49 12.22 -2.18
CA LYS A 76 2.44 13.16 -1.06
C LYS A 76 1.24 12.90 -0.15
N MET A 77 0.09 12.57 -0.73
CA MET A 77 -1.11 12.20 0.03
C MET A 77 -0.90 10.89 0.82
N MET A 78 -0.25 9.88 0.22
CA MET A 78 0.12 8.65 0.92
C MET A 78 1.08 8.93 2.08
N GLN A 79 2.10 9.78 1.89
CA GLN A 79 3.02 10.17 2.95
C GLN A 79 2.29 10.87 4.10
N MET A 80 1.41 11.82 3.79
CA MET A 80 0.59 12.50 4.79
C MET A 80 -0.29 11.51 5.57
N THR A 81 -0.95 10.59 4.89
CA THR A 81 -1.79 9.57 5.52
C THR A 81 -0.99 8.66 6.45
N ASN A 82 0.21 8.23 6.02
CA ASN A 82 1.13 7.46 6.85
C ASN A 82 1.57 8.26 8.08
N GLU A 83 1.93 9.53 7.90
CA GLU A 83 2.34 10.40 9.00
C GLU A 83 1.23 10.60 10.03
N VAL A 84 0.00 10.81 9.60
CA VAL A 84 -1.16 10.91 10.50
C VAL A 84 -1.31 9.62 11.31
N ASN A 85 -1.24 8.47 10.67
CA ASN A 85 -1.39 7.18 11.34
C ASN A 85 -0.23 6.88 12.30
N ASP A 86 1.01 7.18 11.89
CA ASP A 86 2.21 6.78 12.62
C ASP A 86 2.61 7.73 13.75
N LYS A 87 2.31 9.03 13.60
CA LYS A 87 2.67 10.04 14.59
C LYS A 87 1.49 10.46 15.46
N TRP A 88 0.34 10.74 14.84
CA TRP A 88 -0.78 11.38 15.53
C TRP A 88 -1.76 10.39 16.13
N LEU A 89 -2.02 9.30 15.44
CA LEU A 89 -2.96 8.28 15.92
C LEU A 89 -2.28 7.16 16.71
N LYS A 90 -0.97 6.98 16.55
CA LYS A 90 -0.21 5.95 17.27
C LYS A 90 -0.34 6.14 18.78
N GLY A 91 -0.76 5.08 19.48
CA GLY A 91 -0.96 5.10 20.93
C GLY A 91 -2.32 5.62 21.41
N MET A 92 -3.16 6.10 20.52
CA MET A 92 -4.56 6.37 20.85
C MET A 92 -5.34 5.06 21.05
N LYS A 93 -6.34 5.09 21.92
CA LYS A 93 -7.23 3.93 22.09
C LYS A 93 -7.89 3.61 20.74
N ASP A 94 -7.87 2.33 20.37
CA ASP A 94 -8.43 1.83 19.11
C ASP A 94 -7.77 2.40 17.83
N ALA A 95 -6.54 2.90 17.90
CA ALA A 95 -5.80 3.44 16.75
C ALA A 95 -5.74 2.45 15.57
N ASP A 96 -5.58 1.16 15.84
CA ASP A 96 -5.53 0.12 14.81
C ASP A 96 -6.85 -0.05 14.05
N LYS A 97 -7.98 0.28 14.69
CA LYS A 97 -9.33 0.24 14.09
C LYS A 97 -9.69 1.53 13.36
N ASN A 98 -9.06 2.64 13.75
CA ASN A 98 -9.39 3.99 13.30
C ASN A 98 -8.30 4.60 12.39
N LYS A 99 -7.59 3.77 11.63
CA LYS A 99 -6.60 4.27 10.68
C LYS A 99 -7.23 5.16 9.62
N VAL A 100 -6.61 6.31 9.41
CA VAL A 100 -6.96 7.21 8.30
C VAL A 100 -6.49 6.57 6.99
N THR A 101 -7.35 6.55 6.01
CA THR A 101 -7.09 6.07 4.65
C THR A 101 -7.49 7.14 3.63
N CYS A 102 -7.16 6.95 2.36
CA CYS A 102 -7.64 7.85 1.30
C CYS A 102 -9.16 7.96 1.29
N ALA A 103 -9.87 6.85 1.51
CA ALA A 103 -11.33 6.83 1.55
C ALA A 103 -11.91 7.63 2.73
N THR A 104 -11.17 7.79 3.83
CA THR A 104 -11.62 8.57 5.01
C THR A 104 -11.93 10.02 4.62
N CYS A 105 -11.11 10.61 3.74
CA CYS A 105 -11.29 11.98 3.29
C CYS A 105 -11.98 12.06 1.93
N HIS A 106 -11.60 11.20 0.97
CA HIS A 106 -12.07 11.31 -0.42
C HIS A 106 -13.45 10.71 -0.68
N GLN A 107 -13.85 9.66 0.04
CA GLN A 107 -15.20 9.07 -0.01
C GLN A 107 -15.72 8.77 -1.44
N GLY A 108 -14.84 8.35 -2.35
CA GLY A 108 -15.18 8.08 -3.74
C GLY A 108 -15.12 9.30 -4.67
N HIS A 109 -14.47 10.39 -4.26
CA HIS A 109 -14.32 11.61 -5.05
C HIS A 109 -12.86 12.01 -5.23
N GLU A 110 -12.50 12.55 -6.39
CA GLU A 110 -11.14 13.06 -6.66
C GLU A 110 -10.71 14.09 -5.62
N LEU A 111 -11.61 15.01 -5.27
CA LEU A 111 -11.43 15.96 -4.18
C LEU A 111 -12.31 15.54 -3.00
N PRO A 112 -11.81 15.65 -1.75
CA PRO A 112 -12.64 15.38 -0.59
C PRO A 112 -13.92 16.22 -0.64
N PRO A 113 -15.11 15.64 -0.42
CA PRO A 113 -16.34 16.41 -0.39
C PRO A 113 -16.27 17.42 0.75
N THR A 114 -16.42 18.70 0.43
CA THR A 114 -16.58 19.73 1.45
C THR A 114 -17.92 19.52 2.11
N GLN A 115 -17.94 19.35 3.42
CA GLN A 115 -19.20 19.31 4.15
C GLN A 115 -19.97 20.59 3.84
N THR A 116 -21.16 20.38 3.32
CA THR A 116 -22.10 21.37 2.81
C THR A 116 -22.07 22.70 3.54
N GLY A 117 -21.76 23.77 2.80
CA GLY A 117 -22.14 25.14 3.16
C GLY A 117 -21.13 25.96 3.94
N ALA A 118 -20.06 25.40 4.45
CA ALA A 118 -18.99 26.21 5.03
C ALA A 118 -17.97 26.56 3.96
N ALA A 119 -18.04 27.76 3.40
CA ALA A 119 -16.93 28.32 2.66
C ALA A 119 -15.69 28.30 3.57
N PRO A 120 -14.47 27.91 3.04
CA PRO A 120 -13.27 28.00 3.85
C PRO A 120 -13.10 29.44 4.37
N PRO A 121 -12.59 29.62 5.59
CA PRO A 121 -12.36 30.96 6.13
C PRO A 121 -11.45 31.71 5.17
N LYS A 122 -11.90 32.87 4.71
CA LYS A 122 -11.07 33.76 3.89
C LYS A 122 -9.88 34.17 4.73
N LYS A 123 -8.67 33.91 4.23
CA LYS A 123 -7.44 34.44 4.79
C LYS A 123 -7.38 35.94 4.56
#